data_16c503f43c0b036ebdc349b4e57bfb70
#
_entry.id   16c503f43c0b036ebdc349b4e57bfb70
#
_cell.length_a   1.000
_cell.length_b   1.000
_cell.length_c   1.000
_cell.angle_alpha   90.00
_cell.angle_beta   90.00
_cell.angle_gamma   90.00
#
_symmetry.space_group_name_H-M   'P 1'
#
loop_
_entity.id
_entity.type
_entity.pdbx_description
1 polymer ?
#
loop_
_entity_poly.entity_id
_entity_poly.type
_entity_poly.pdbx_seq_one_letter_code
_entity_poly.pdbx_strand_id
1 'polypeptide(L)'
;MPLGWIFIGGFIALVLLLLAKDEYYDRQEQKKRLEMRAEIAWPVVINTDRDSFEGRTVNVSASGALLCFTQQLSLMEIVTLTMRPPVRPALEITAEVVRTDIPCDKDDSRRRGAAVRFIIISEKDREFVSYSVFDHLQEKTHPHQRRERDLRL
;
A
#
# COMPACT_ATOMS: atom_id res chain seq x y z
N MET A 1 -48.47 -10.21 31.10
CA MET A 1 -48.38 -9.28 29.96
C MET A 1 -46.91 -9.11 29.57
N PRO A 2 -46.50 -9.45 28.35
CA PRO A 2 -45.08 -9.54 27.99
C PRO A 2 -44.50 -8.23 27.42
N LEU A 3 -44.87 -7.07 27.97
CA LEU A 3 -44.31 -5.80 27.48
C LEU A 3 -42.82 -5.68 27.75
N GLY A 4 -42.29 -6.28 28.83
CA GLY A 4 -40.86 -6.22 29.15
C GLY A 4 -39.94 -6.89 28.12
N TRP A 5 -40.36 -7.91 27.45
CA TRP A 5 -39.60 -8.66 26.46
C TRP A 5 -39.40 -7.87 25.15
N ILE A 6 -40.37 -7.00 24.81
CA ILE A 6 -40.29 -6.15 23.61
C ILE A 6 -39.19 -5.08 23.78
N PHE A 7 -39.08 -4.49 24.98
CA PHE A 7 -38.02 -3.52 25.29
C PHE A 7 -36.62 -4.13 25.31
N ILE A 8 -36.49 -5.35 25.86
CA ILE A 8 -35.21 -6.07 25.88
C ILE A 8 -34.78 -6.45 24.46
N GLY A 9 -35.70 -6.97 23.64
CA GLY A 9 -35.43 -7.31 22.25
C GLY A 9 -35.05 -6.08 21.41
N GLY A 10 -35.73 -4.96 21.61
CA GLY A 10 -35.41 -3.69 20.93
C GLY A 10 -34.01 -3.13 21.32
N PHE A 11 -33.68 -3.23 22.61
CA PHE A 11 -32.37 -2.77 23.09
C PHE A 11 -31.22 -3.64 22.55
N ILE A 12 -31.38 -4.97 22.53
CA ILE A 12 -30.38 -5.89 21.96
C ILE A 12 -30.21 -5.62 20.47
N ALA A 13 -31.29 -5.45 19.73
CA ALA A 13 -31.24 -5.12 18.30
C ALA A 13 -30.52 -3.80 18.04
N LEU A 14 -30.75 -2.78 18.86
CA LEU A 14 -30.06 -1.49 18.75
C LEU A 14 -28.56 -1.62 19.01
N VAL A 15 -28.16 -2.36 20.05
CA VAL A 15 -26.74 -2.59 20.37
C VAL A 15 -26.03 -3.36 19.25
N LEU A 16 -26.67 -4.39 18.69
CA LEU A 16 -26.13 -5.15 17.57
C LEU A 16 -25.99 -4.28 16.31
N LEU A 17 -26.91 -3.37 16.08
CA LEU A 17 -26.88 -2.45 14.95
C LEU A 17 -25.76 -1.40 15.10
N LEU A 18 -25.49 -0.93 16.32
CA LEU A 18 -24.38 -0.03 16.62
C LEU A 18 -23.02 -0.72 16.44
N LEU A 19 -22.88 -1.95 16.94
CA LEU A 19 -21.66 -2.74 16.77
C LEU A 19 -21.38 -3.07 15.29
N ALA A 20 -22.41 -3.45 14.54
CA ALA A 20 -22.30 -3.69 13.10
C ALA A 20 -21.91 -2.42 12.32
N LYS A 21 -22.37 -1.26 12.80
CA LYS A 21 -22.02 0.04 12.20
C LYS A 21 -20.52 0.36 12.40
N ASP A 22 -19.99 0.17 13.59
CA ASP A 22 -18.58 0.43 13.88
C ASP A 22 -17.67 -0.49 13.05
N GLU A 23 -18.01 -1.77 12.94
CA GLU A 23 -17.25 -2.73 12.13
C GLU A 23 -17.32 -2.40 10.61
N TYR A 24 -18.44 -1.87 10.14
CA TYR A 24 -18.60 -1.42 8.76
C TYR A 24 -17.73 -0.18 8.47
N TYR A 25 -17.67 0.81 9.37
CA TYR A 25 -16.86 2.01 9.22
C TYR A 25 -15.36 1.68 9.27
N ASP A 26 -14.92 0.81 10.17
CA ASP A 26 -13.53 0.36 10.24
C ASP A 26 -13.08 -0.35 8.96
N ARG A 27 -13.93 -1.19 8.38
CA ARG A 27 -13.64 -1.84 7.09
C ARG A 27 -13.56 -0.85 5.93
N GLN A 28 -14.37 0.20 5.93
CA GLN A 28 -14.33 1.24 4.90
C GLN A 28 -13.06 2.09 5.02
N GLU A 29 -12.64 2.44 6.23
CA GLU A 29 -11.40 3.18 6.45
C GLU A 29 -10.16 2.34 6.09
N GLN A 30 -10.15 1.05 6.43
CA GLN A 30 -9.09 0.13 6.03
C GLN A 30 -9.01 0.00 4.50
N LYS A 31 -10.13 -0.11 3.80
CA LYS A 31 -10.17 -0.12 2.33
C LYS A 31 -9.62 1.18 1.75
N LYS A 32 -10.01 2.34 2.27
CA LYS A 32 -9.48 3.63 1.83
C LYS A 32 -7.97 3.72 2.03
N ARG A 33 -7.43 3.24 3.15
CA ARG A 33 -5.98 3.21 3.42
C ARG A 33 -5.23 2.27 2.46
N LEU A 34 -5.83 1.13 2.11
CA LEU A 34 -5.26 0.18 1.14
C LEU A 34 -5.27 0.72 -0.30
N GLU A 35 -6.21 1.58 -0.64
CA GLU A 35 -6.36 2.19 -1.97
C GLU A 35 -5.51 3.46 -2.15
N MET A 36 -5.04 4.09 -1.06
CA MET A 36 -4.16 5.25 -1.16
C MET A 36 -2.83 4.86 -1.80
N ARG A 37 -2.44 5.64 -2.81
CA ARG A 37 -1.17 5.48 -3.53
C ARG A 37 -0.38 6.77 -3.49
N ALA A 38 0.90 6.66 -3.23
CA ALA A 38 1.82 7.78 -3.28
C ALA A 38 2.93 7.52 -4.31
N GLU A 39 3.36 8.56 -4.98
CA GLU A 39 4.51 8.52 -5.89
C GLU A 39 5.79 8.52 -5.06
N ILE A 40 6.26 7.35 -4.72
CA ILE A 40 7.46 7.12 -3.92
C ILE A 40 8.43 6.29 -4.75
N ALA A 41 9.64 6.82 -4.96
CA ALA A 41 10.69 6.16 -5.71
C ALA A 41 11.68 5.48 -4.75
N TRP A 42 11.41 4.24 -4.36
CA TRP A 42 12.35 3.41 -3.61
C TRP A 42 13.11 2.48 -4.55
N PRO A 43 14.43 2.30 -4.36
CA PRO A 43 15.17 1.25 -5.04
C PRO A 43 14.58 -0.13 -4.68
N VAL A 44 14.47 -0.99 -5.68
CA VAL A 44 13.95 -2.35 -5.51
C VAL A 44 14.81 -3.34 -6.27
N VAL A 45 15.09 -4.48 -5.65
CA VAL A 45 15.61 -5.68 -6.33
C VAL A 45 14.45 -6.62 -6.56
N ILE A 46 14.28 -7.06 -7.80
CA ILE A 46 13.21 -7.94 -8.23
C ILE A 46 13.85 -9.31 -8.49
N ASN A 47 13.47 -10.30 -7.71
CA ASN A 47 13.93 -11.67 -7.84
C ASN A 47 12.81 -12.52 -8.45
N THR A 48 13.10 -13.11 -9.61
CA THR A 48 12.26 -14.12 -10.27
C THR A 48 12.86 -15.50 -10.07
N ASP A 49 12.22 -16.55 -10.54
CA ASP A 49 12.77 -17.91 -10.50
C ASP A 49 14.05 -18.08 -11.33
N ARG A 50 14.32 -17.15 -12.25
CA ARG A 50 15.43 -17.25 -13.23
C ARG A 50 16.52 -16.21 -13.00
N ASP A 51 16.11 -14.97 -12.68
CA ASP A 51 16.99 -13.81 -12.67
C ASP A 51 16.71 -12.89 -11.49
N SER A 52 17.69 -12.06 -11.18
CA SER A 52 17.59 -10.96 -10.23
C SER A 52 18.03 -9.68 -10.91
N PHE A 53 17.22 -8.63 -10.82
CA PHE A 53 17.53 -7.35 -11.45
C PHE A 53 17.05 -6.18 -10.61
N GLU A 54 17.62 -5.01 -10.87
CA GLU A 54 17.30 -3.79 -10.15
C GLU A 54 16.26 -2.96 -10.88
N GLY A 55 15.46 -2.26 -10.09
CA GLY A 55 14.48 -1.30 -10.54
C GLY A 55 14.18 -0.27 -9.47
N ARG A 56 13.10 0.45 -9.66
CA ARG A 56 12.56 1.40 -8.67
C ARG A 56 11.05 1.34 -8.64
N THR A 57 10.46 1.71 -7.52
CA THR A 57 9.03 1.96 -7.47
C THR A 57 8.71 3.30 -8.14
N VAL A 58 7.55 3.40 -8.78
CA VAL A 58 6.99 4.65 -9.31
C VAL A 58 5.91 5.16 -8.37
N ASN A 59 5.06 4.25 -7.92
CA ASN A 59 4.10 4.51 -6.86
C ASN A 59 3.95 3.27 -5.98
N VAL A 60 3.52 3.51 -4.75
CA VAL A 60 3.36 2.47 -3.73
C VAL A 60 2.03 2.65 -3.00
N SER A 61 1.41 1.55 -2.63
CA SER A 61 0.25 1.46 -1.74
C SER A 61 0.46 0.33 -0.73
N ALA A 62 -0.39 0.21 0.27
CA ALA A 62 -0.34 -0.89 1.23
C ALA A 62 -0.59 -2.28 0.60
N SER A 63 -1.20 -2.33 -0.59
CA SER A 63 -1.58 -3.57 -1.29
C SER A 63 -0.72 -3.89 -2.51
N GLY A 64 0.13 -2.96 -2.98
CA GLY A 64 0.92 -3.17 -4.18
C GLY A 64 1.75 -1.97 -4.59
N ALA A 65 2.47 -2.10 -5.69
CA ALA A 65 3.31 -1.05 -6.25
C ALA A 65 3.33 -1.09 -7.79
N LEU A 66 3.65 0.04 -8.38
CA LEU A 66 4.10 0.12 -9.77
C LEU A 66 5.63 0.16 -9.77
N LEU A 67 6.24 -0.79 -10.43
CA LEU A 67 7.68 -0.94 -10.58
C LEU A 67 8.13 -0.46 -11.96
N CYS A 68 9.35 0.06 -12.04
CA CYS A 68 10.00 0.49 -13.29
C CYS A 68 11.39 -0.15 -13.39
N PHE A 69 11.65 -0.87 -14.47
CA PHE A 69 12.86 -1.65 -14.72
C PHE A 69 13.10 -1.86 -16.21
N THR A 70 14.17 -2.58 -16.61
CA THR A 70 14.55 -2.77 -18.02
C THR A 70 14.22 -4.18 -18.56
N GLN A 71 14.04 -5.17 -17.69
CA GLN A 71 13.72 -6.55 -18.06
C GLN A 71 12.22 -6.71 -18.35
N GLN A 72 11.81 -7.88 -18.80
CA GLN A 72 10.42 -8.22 -19.02
C GLN A 72 9.93 -9.17 -17.95
N LEU A 73 8.79 -8.85 -17.34
CA LEU A 73 8.04 -9.73 -16.45
C LEU A 73 6.77 -10.25 -17.15
N SER A 74 6.37 -11.45 -16.79
CA SER A 74 5.15 -12.06 -17.29
C SER A 74 3.96 -11.76 -16.39
N LEU A 75 2.78 -11.70 -16.98
CA LEU A 75 1.53 -11.58 -16.22
C LEU A 75 1.36 -12.79 -15.31
N MET A 76 0.86 -12.60 -14.10
CA MET A 76 0.68 -13.62 -13.05
C MET A 76 1.99 -14.23 -12.52
N GLU A 77 3.14 -13.72 -12.92
CA GLU A 77 4.42 -14.16 -12.38
C GLU A 77 4.53 -13.79 -10.90
N ILE A 78 5.03 -14.72 -10.08
CA ILE A 78 5.31 -14.48 -8.67
C ILE A 78 6.77 -14.06 -8.54
N VAL A 79 6.99 -12.93 -7.90
CA VAL A 79 8.31 -12.33 -7.71
C VAL A 79 8.54 -12.00 -6.23
N THR A 80 9.79 -12.04 -5.80
CA THR A 80 10.19 -11.53 -4.49
C THR A 80 10.83 -10.17 -4.66
N LEU A 81 10.28 -9.17 -3.98
CA LEU A 81 10.74 -7.81 -4.00
C LEU A 81 11.56 -7.52 -2.75
N THR A 82 12.76 -6.99 -2.92
CA THR A 82 13.56 -6.41 -1.85
C THR A 82 13.54 -4.89 -2.02
N MET A 83 12.61 -4.21 -1.37
CA MET A 83 12.48 -2.74 -1.43
C MET A 83 13.37 -2.09 -0.38
N ARG A 84 14.05 -1.01 -0.74
CA ARG A 84 15.01 -0.31 0.12
C ARG A 84 14.57 1.13 0.40
N PRO A 85 13.68 1.35 1.38
CA PRO A 85 13.35 2.69 1.82
C PRO A 85 14.56 3.34 2.52
N PRO A 86 14.71 4.69 2.47
CA PRO A 86 15.92 5.37 2.94
C PRO A 86 16.14 5.31 4.47
N VAL A 87 15.07 5.14 5.25
CA VAL A 87 15.11 5.27 6.72
C VAL A 87 14.96 3.95 7.46
N ARG A 88 14.99 2.82 6.76
CA ARG A 88 14.68 1.51 7.33
C ARG A 88 15.44 0.39 6.60
N PRO A 89 15.67 -0.78 7.25
CA PRO A 89 16.13 -1.98 6.57
C PRO A 89 15.22 -2.39 5.42
N ALA A 90 15.78 -3.12 4.46
CA ALA A 90 15.03 -3.59 3.29
C ALA A 90 13.78 -4.39 3.69
N LEU A 91 12.73 -4.22 2.90
CA LEU A 91 11.47 -4.95 3.03
C LEU A 91 11.48 -6.11 2.04
N GLU A 92 11.18 -7.31 2.52
CA GLU A 92 11.00 -8.49 1.66
C GLU A 92 9.52 -8.77 1.47
N ILE A 93 9.07 -8.74 0.21
CA ILE A 93 7.66 -8.85 -0.14
C ILE A 93 7.52 -9.85 -1.29
N THR A 94 6.67 -10.86 -1.13
CA THR A 94 6.25 -11.68 -2.26
C THR A 94 5.07 -11.01 -2.95
N ALA A 95 5.16 -10.86 -4.26
CA ALA A 95 4.17 -10.16 -5.06
C ALA A 95 3.83 -10.92 -6.36
N GLU A 96 2.64 -10.66 -6.87
CA GLU A 96 2.16 -11.16 -8.15
C GLU A 96 2.10 -10.02 -9.17
N VAL A 97 2.59 -10.26 -10.36
CA VAL A 97 2.49 -9.32 -11.48
C VAL A 97 1.06 -9.30 -12.01
N VAL A 98 0.36 -8.18 -11.85
CA VAL A 98 -1.04 -8.02 -12.25
C VAL A 98 -1.23 -7.23 -13.55
N ARG A 99 -0.22 -6.45 -13.95
CA ARG A 99 -0.18 -5.72 -15.23
C ARG A 99 1.26 -5.54 -15.67
N THR A 100 1.48 -5.60 -16.98
CA THR A 100 2.80 -5.42 -17.60
C THR A 100 2.77 -4.30 -18.64
N ASP A 101 3.93 -3.95 -19.17
CA ASP A 101 4.12 -2.99 -20.26
C ASP A 101 3.51 -1.60 -20.00
N ILE A 102 3.55 -1.15 -18.74
CA ILE A 102 3.09 0.18 -18.35
C ILE A 102 4.23 1.18 -18.63
N PRO A 103 3.99 2.29 -19.34
CA PRO A 103 4.98 3.36 -19.44
C PRO A 103 5.34 3.90 -18.07
N CYS A 104 6.63 3.88 -17.71
CA CYS A 104 7.09 4.26 -16.37
C CYS A 104 8.23 5.28 -16.36
N ASP A 105 8.83 5.54 -17.51
CA ASP A 105 9.87 6.53 -17.67
C ASP A 105 9.65 7.27 -19.02
N LYS A 106 9.60 8.59 -18.97
CA LYS A 106 9.39 9.43 -20.17
C LYS A 106 10.66 9.57 -20.99
N ASP A 107 11.80 9.47 -20.33
CA ASP A 107 13.11 9.75 -20.91
C ASP A 107 13.81 8.47 -21.41
N ASP A 108 13.39 7.30 -20.96
CA ASP A 108 13.95 6.01 -21.37
C ASP A 108 12.86 5.00 -21.76
N SER A 109 12.61 4.88 -23.06
CA SER A 109 11.63 3.94 -23.63
C SER A 109 11.99 2.46 -23.44
N ARG A 110 13.23 2.13 -23.03
CA ARG A 110 13.65 0.76 -22.72
C ARG A 110 13.13 0.33 -21.34
N ARG A 111 12.76 1.29 -20.49
CA ARG A 111 12.18 0.99 -19.19
C ARG A 111 10.70 0.67 -19.33
N ARG A 112 10.32 -0.43 -18.70
CA ARG A 112 8.94 -0.93 -18.69
C ARG A 112 8.43 -0.99 -17.26
N GLY A 113 7.17 -0.66 -17.11
CA GLY A 113 6.50 -0.75 -15.82
C GLY A 113 5.71 -2.04 -15.68
N ALA A 114 5.69 -2.58 -14.47
CA ALA A 114 4.76 -3.62 -14.06
C ALA A 114 4.08 -3.24 -12.76
N ALA A 115 2.77 -3.42 -12.72
CA ALA A 115 2.03 -3.31 -11.49
C ALA A 115 2.02 -4.67 -10.78
N VAL A 116 2.34 -4.66 -9.50
CA VAL A 116 2.38 -5.84 -8.65
C VAL A 116 1.41 -5.70 -7.49
N ARG A 117 0.81 -6.82 -7.11
CA ARG A 117 0.00 -6.97 -5.90
C ARG A 117 0.79 -7.73 -4.84
N PHE A 118 0.86 -7.21 -3.64
CA PHE A 118 1.52 -7.87 -2.52
C PHE A 118 0.70 -9.08 -2.05
N ILE A 119 1.31 -10.27 -2.06
CA ILE A 119 0.69 -11.52 -1.60
C ILE A 119 1.14 -11.79 -0.17
N ILE A 120 2.45 -11.78 0.07
CA ILE A 120 3.05 -12.03 1.38
C ILE A 120 3.87 -10.81 1.76
N ILE A 121 3.44 -10.13 2.80
CA ILE A 121 4.11 -9.00 3.43
C ILE A 121 3.87 -9.09 4.94
N SER A 122 4.90 -8.87 5.75
CA SER A 122 4.74 -8.84 7.20
C SER A 122 3.81 -7.70 7.61
N GLU A 123 3.08 -7.86 8.70
CA GLU A 123 2.17 -6.82 9.19
C GLU A 123 2.90 -5.52 9.52
N LYS A 124 4.08 -5.61 10.13
CA LYS A 124 4.95 -4.46 10.42
C LYS A 124 5.38 -3.72 9.15
N ASP A 125 5.67 -4.45 8.08
CA ASP A 125 6.08 -3.87 6.81
C ASP A 125 4.90 -3.23 6.09
N ARG A 126 3.73 -3.85 6.17
CA ARG A 126 2.49 -3.29 5.63
C ARG A 126 2.10 -1.99 6.34
N GLU A 127 2.21 -1.96 7.67
CA GLU A 127 1.98 -0.74 8.46
C GLU A 127 2.96 0.36 8.08
N PHE A 128 4.24 0.03 7.94
CA PHE A 128 5.27 0.98 7.53
C PHE A 128 4.98 1.55 6.14
N VAL A 129 4.64 0.70 5.17
CA VAL A 129 4.27 1.15 3.81
C VAL A 129 3.05 2.06 3.85
N SER A 130 2.02 1.68 4.59
CA SER A 130 0.79 2.49 4.76
C SER A 130 1.09 3.85 5.36
N TYR A 131 1.93 3.90 6.40
CA TYR A 131 2.35 5.14 7.04
C TYR A 131 3.15 6.03 6.10
N SER A 132 4.11 5.44 5.37
CA SER A 132 4.93 6.17 4.40
C SER A 132 4.10 6.78 3.27
N VAL A 133 3.10 6.05 2.78
CA VAL A 133 2.14 6.54 1.77
C VAL A 133 1.33 7.71 2.32
N PHE A 134 0.80 7.58 3.53
CA PHE A 134 0.02 8.60 4.19
C PHE A 134 0.83 9.88 4.43
N ASP A 135 2.04 9.75 4.99
CA ASP A 135 2.93 10.87 5.29
C ASP A 135 3.32 11.62 4.01
N HIS A 136 3.66 10.90 2.95
CA HIS A 136 3.96 11.49 1.65
C HIS A 136 2.78 12.26 1.02
N LEU A 137 1.56 11.75 1.18
CA LEU A 137 0.36 12.43 0.70
C LEU A 137 0.06 13.69 1.53
N GLN A 138 0.28 13.65 2.84
CA GLN A 138 0.14 14.81 3.73
C GLN A 138 1.14 15.92 3.38
N GLU A 139 2.40 15.58 3.13
CA GLU A 139 3.42 16.54 2.73
C GLU A 139 3.07 17.27 1.43
N LYS A 140 2.47 16.56 0.44
CA LYS A 140 1.99 17.19 -0.80
C LYS A 140 0.82 18.15 -0.57
N THR A 141 -0.04 17.86 0.40
CA THR A 141 -1.26 18.65 0.67
C THR A 141 -0.97 19.88 1.53
N HIS A 142 0.05 19.84 2.40
CA HIS A 142 0.39 20.91 3.33
C HIS A 142 1.88 21.32 3.29
N PRO A 143 2.36 21.92 2.19
CA PRO A 143 3.78 22.25 2.02
C PRO A 143 4.33 23.27 3.04
N HIS A 144 3.48 24.00 3.75
CA HIS A 144 3.89 24.98 4.77
C HIS A 144 4.35 24.35 6.09
N GLN A 145 3.88 23.16 6.45
CA GLN A 145 4.27 22.52 7.72
C GLN A 145 5.68 21.93 7.69
N ARG A 146 6.25 21.70 6.52
CA ARG A 146 7.64 21.22 6.36
C ARG A 146 8.65 22.27 6.83
N ARG A 147 8.43 23.55 6.49
CA ARG A 147 9.35 24.66 6.87
C ARG A 147 9.45 24.86 8.38
N GLU A 148 8.40 24.59 9.14
CA GLU A 148 8.43 24.76 10.60
C GLU A 148 9.15 23.60 11.32
N ARG A 149 9.16 22.38 10.76
CA ARG A 149 9.92 21.24 11.32
C ARG A 149 11.42 21.37 11.10
N ASP A 150 11.84 21.84 9.92
CA ASP A 150 13.26 22.03 9.58
C ASP A 150 13.90 23.20 10.32
N LEU A 151 13.11 24.13 10.86
CA LEU A 151 13.57 25.28 11.66
C LEU A 151 13.71 24.97 13.16
N ARG A 152 13.30 23.77 13.62
CA ARG A 152 13.37 23.37 15.03
C ARG A 152 14.48 22.34 15.34
N LEU A 153 15.30 22.02 14.37
CA LEU A 153 16.53 21.22 14.48
C LEU A 153 17.75 22.14 14.37
#